data_1e45f502a935eb3605b2700139d5e7cf
#
_entry.id   1e45f502a935eb3605b2700139d5e7cf
#
_cell.length_a   1.000
_cell.length_b   1.000
_cell.length_c   1.000
_cell.angle_alpha   90.00
_cell.angle_beta   90.00
_cell.angle_gamma   90.00
#
_symmetry.space_group_name_H-M   'P 1'
#
loop_
_entity.id
_entity.type
_entity.pdbx_description
1 polymer ?
#
loop_
_entity_poly.entity_id
_entity_poly.type
_entity_poly.pdbx_seq_one_letter_code
_entity_poly.pdbx_strand_id
1 'polypeptide(L)'
;MSTEPVIHNIFEPKTSTWQYIVADPSTSAAVVIDSVLDFDPSKCTVSTESADALLALIDKKGYHIDKILETHVHADHLTAAKYIQHRLVQMQGSKPDICIGKRVSEAQATFAARYGVPEDEVKGAFDKLFNDDEVFKLGELQAKVLHLPGHTHDHLGYQIGSNVFCGDSLFNADVGSARCDFPGGNSDELYNSVNKLLALPEDYRIWTGHDYPPGGEGRTEPLPYQTVAEQANANKHLKKGVPKDDFVKWRNDRDADLAEPKLLHWALQFNIRGGRLPKPSRFGDRLMHVPLKVAGEGLQSML
;
A
#
# COMPACT_ATOMS: atom_id res chain seq x y z
N MET A 1 -20.45 3.67 23.61
CA MET A 1 -19.47 2.75 23.01
C MET A 1 -18.41 3.61 22.38
N SER A 2 -17.15 3.20 22.36
CA SER A 2 -16.09 3.97 21.69
C SER A 2 -16.40 4.01 20.18
N THR A 3 -16.26 5.19 19.58
CA THR A 3 -16.35 5.36 18.12
C THR A 3 -14.97 5.23 17.46
N GLU A 4 -13.92 5.02 18.26
CA GLU A 4 -12.53 4.97 17.83
C GLU A 4 -12.00 3.55 17.88
N PRO A 5 -11.27 3.11 16.84
CA PRO A 5 -10.63 1.82 16.79
C PRO A 5 -9.39 1.73 17.71
N VAL A 6 -9.00 0.51 18.04
CA VAL A 6 -7.66 0.19 18.54
C VAL A 6 -6.76 -0.04 17.35
N ILE A 7 -5.65 0.69 17.26
CA ILE A 7 -4.71 0.62 16.13
C ILE A 7 -3.37 0.09 16.62
N HIS A 8 -2.86 -0.92 15.93
CA HIS A 8 -1.49 -1.39 16.05
C HIS A 8 -0.76 -1.07 14.76
N ASN A 9 0.33 -0.34 14.90
CA ASN A 9 1.22 0.05 13.80
C ASN A 9 2.51 -0.75 13.92
N ILE A 10 2.88 -1.47 12.87
CA ILE A 10 4.06 -2.34 12.81
C ILE A 10 4.94 -1.88 11.65
N PHE A 11 6.13 -1.37 11.95
CA PHE A 11 7.07 -0.89 10.95
C PHE A 11 7.91 -2.04 10.42
N GLU A 12 7.96 -2.19 9.10
CA GLU A 12 8.86 -3.09 8.41
C GLU A 12 10.06 -2.28 7.86
N PRO A 13 11.27 -2.46 8.42
CA PRO A 13 12.39 -1.54 8.16
C PRO A 13 13.08 -1.73 6.81
N LYS A 14 12.97 -2.89 6.14
CA LYS A 14 13.66 -3.17 4.87
C LYS A 14 13.04 -2.40 3.70
N THR A 15 11.71 -2.24 3.73
CA THR A 15 10.93 -1.50 2.74
C THR A 15 10.40 -0.17 3.29
N SER A 16 10.67 0.11 4.58
CA SER A 16 10.19 1.30 5.28
C SER A 16 8.67 1.43 5.31
N THR A 17 7.97 0.29 5.40
CA THR A 17 6.52 0.18 5.30
C THR A 17 5.86 0.11 6.66
N TRP A 18 4.79 0.89 6.86
CA TRP A 18 3.88 0.75 7.97
C TRP A 18 2.76 -0.24 7.63
N GLN A 19 2.63 -1.29 8.44
CA GLN A 19 1.55 -2.25 8.39
C GLN A 19 0.61 -2.01 9.58
N TYR A 20 -0.70 -2.17 9.38
CA TYR A 20 -1.65 -1.86 10.45
C TYR A 20 -2.58 -3.03 10.75
N ILE A 21 -2.90 -3.22 12.04
CA ILE A 21 -4.03 -4.00 12.50
C ILE A 21 -4.97 -3.02 13.19
N VAL A 22 -6.21 -2.92 12.70
CA VAL A 22 -7.22 -1.97 13.16
C VAL A 22 -8.42 -2.76 13.68
N ALA A 23 -8.74 -2.62 14.96
CA ALA A 23 -9.74 -3.44 15.63
C ALA A 23 -10.85 -2.60 16.28
N ASP A 24 -12.06 -3.11 16.21
CA ASP A 24 -13.16 -2.64 17.05
C ASP A 24 -12.98 -3.13 18.49
N PRO A 25 -12.83 -2.23 19.47
CA PRO A 25 -12.62 -2.62 20.87
C PRO A 25 -13.83 -3.31 21.51
N SER A 26 -15.04 -3.20 20.92
CA SER A 26 -16.25 -3.79 21.48
C SER A 26 -16.49 -5.23 21.05
N THR A 27 -16.00 -5.62 19.85
CA THR A 27 -16.26 -6.94 19.25
C THR A 27 -15.00 -7.76 19.03
N SER A 28 -13.82 -7.13 19.08
CA SER A 28 -12.54 -7.70 18.65
C SER A 28 -12.47 -8.06 17.15
N ALA A 29 -13.47 -7.65 16.35
CA ALA A 29 -13.38 -7.71 14.90
C ALA A 29 -12.27 -6.75 14.40
N ALA A 30 -11.44 -7.20 13.49
CA ALA A 30 -10.31 -6.41 13.02
C ALA A 30 -10.05 -6.55 11.52
N VAL A 31 -9.26 -5.63 10.99
CA VAL A 31 -8.72 -5.67 9.63
C VAL A 31 -7.20 -5.53 9.66
N VAL A 32 -6.54 -6.10 8.66
CA VAL A 32 -5.11 -5.86 8.37
C VAL A 32 -5.02 -4.95 7.16
N ILE A 33 -4.11 -3.96 7.18
CA ILE A 33 -3.91 -3.01 6.07
C ILE A 33 -2.44 -3.07 5.64
N ASP A 34 -2.19 -3.22 4.33
CA ASP A 34 -0.90 -3.16 3.63
C ASP A 34 0.18 -4.04 4.27
N SER A 35 -0.09 -5.35 4.33
CA SER A 35 0.80 -6.32 4.94
C SER A 35 1.98 -6.69 4.04
N VAL A 36 3.17 -6.80 4.62
CA VAL A 36 4.44 -7.09 3.91
C VAL A 36 4.78 -8.57 3.97
N LEU A 37 5.15 -9.13 2.81
CA LEU A 37 5.80 -10.42 2.67
C LEU A 37 7.29 -10.19 2.35
N ASP A 38 8.15 -10.74 3.19
CA ASP A 38 9.60 -10.53 3.07
C ASP A 38 10.15 -11.13 1.77
N PHE A 39 10.97 -10.37 1.04
CA PHE A 39 11.61 -10.81 -0.19
C PHE A 39 13.06 -10.36 -0.27
N ASP A 40 13.95 -11.31 -0.55
CA ASP A 40 15.37 -11.06 -0.84
C ASP A 40 15.59 -11.20 -2.36
N PRO A 41 15.72 -10.10 -3.11
CA PRO A 41 15.92 -10.15 -4.56
C PRO A 41 17.26 -10.75 -4.97
N SER A 42 18.27 -10.72 -4.07
CA SER A 42 19.59 -11.29 -4.37
C SER A 42 19.60 -12.82 -4.38
N LYS A 43 18.66 -13.43 -3.64
CA LYS A 43 18.46 -14.88 -3.56
C LYS A 43 17.19 -15.35 -4.22
N CYS A 44 16.37 -14.43 -4.73
CA CYS A 44 15.00 -14.70 -5.20
C CYS A 44 14.19 -15.51 -4.17
N THR A 45 14.28 -15.16 -2.89
CA THR A 45 13.69 -15.92 -1.78
C THR A 45 12.61 -15.11 -1.10
N VAL A 46 11.41 -15.70 -0.96
CA VAL A 46 10.30 -15.20 -0.15
C VAL A 46 10.39 -15.81 1.25
N SER A 47 10.20 -15.00 2.29
CA SER A 47 10.07 -15.46 3.69
C SER A 47 8.89 -14.76 4.38
N THR A 48 8.59 -15.11 5.62
CA THR A 48 7.31 -14.78 6.27
C THR A 48 7.44 -14.09 7.62
N GLU A 49 8.65 -13.65 7.99
CA GLU A 49 8.94 -13.11 9.33
C GLU A 49 8.03 -11.93 9.69
N SER A 50 7.85 -10.98 8.75
CA SER A 50 6.99 -9.80 8.94
C SER A 50 5.52 -10.19 9.06
N ALA A 51 5.04 -11.08 8.19
CA ALA A 51 3.66 -11.57 8.23
C ALA A 51 3.37 -12.43 9.47
N ASP A 52 4.32 -13.26 9.90
CA ASP A 52 4.20 -14.09 11.11
C ASP A 52 4.16 -13.23 12.38
N ALA A 53 4.87 -12.11 12.41
CA ALA A 53 4.79 -11.14 13.51
C ALA A 53 3.38 -10.51 13.61
N LEU A 54 2.74 -10.18 12.48
CA LEU A 54 1.33 -9.73 12.47
C LEU A 54 0.39 -10.82 13.00
N LEU A 55 0.54 -12.06 12.52
CA LEU A 55 -0.29 -13.19 12.96
C LEU A 55 -0.13 -13.48 14.45
N ALA A 56 1.09 -13.40 14.99
CA ALA A 56 1.36 -13.56 16.42
C ALA A 56 0.69 -12.45 17.26
N LEU A 57 0.65 -11.22 16.75
CA LEU A 57 -0.03 -10.12 17.42
C LEU A 57 -1.56 -10.30 17.39
N ILE A 58 -2.13 -10.73 16.27
CA ILE A 58 -3.55 -11.05 16.10
C ILE A 58 -3.98 -12.12 17.12
N ASP A 59 -3.24 -13.22 17.20
CA ASP A 59 -3.49 -14.32 18.14
C ASP A 59 -3.41 -13.84 19.60
N LYS A 60 -2.32 -13.16 19.94
CA LYS A 60 -2.10 -12.61 21.29
C LYS A 60 -3.21 -11.67 21.75
N LYS A 61 -3.82 -10.93 20.84
CA LYS A 61 -4.91 -9.99 21.13
C LYS A 61 -6.30 -10.61 21.06
N GLY A 62 -6.41 -11.81 20.53
CA GLY A 62 -7.68 -12.50 20.31
C GLY A 62 -8.55 -11.81 19.26
N TYR A 63 -7.94 -11.19 18.24
CA TYR A 63 -8.69 -10.54 17.17
C TYR A 63 -9.23 -11.54 16.17
N HIS A 64 -10.42 -11.25 15.66
CA HIS A 64 -11.00 -11.93 14.50
C HIS A 64 -10.86 -11.04 13.26
N ILE A 65 -10.09 -11.48 12.28
CA ILE A 65 -9.84 -10.69 11.08
C ILE A 65 -10.95 -10.91 10.06
N ASP A 66 -11.71 -9.84 9.76
CA ASP A 66 -12.79 -9.87 8.78
C ASP A 66 -12.28 -9.63 7.36
N LYS A 67 -11.30 -8.72 7.20
CA LYS A 67 -10.74 -8.32 5.90
C LYS A 67 -9.25 -8.05 5.98
N ILE A 68 -8.59 -8.29 4.84
CA ILE A 68 -7.22 -7.85 4.56
C ILE A 68 -7.33 -6.81 3.47
N LEU A 69 -6.92 -5.59 3.76
CA LEU A 69 -7.12 -4.40 2.93
C LEU A 69 -5.79 -4.02 2.28
N GLU A 70 -5.82 -3.79 0.98
CA GLU A 70 -4.71 -3.19 0.23
C GLU A 70 -5.12 -1.78 -0.20
N THR A 71 -4.24 -0.79 -0.01
CA THR A 71 -4.51 0.57 -0.48
C THR A 71 -4.34 0.69 -1.99
N HIS A 72 -3.39 -0.02 -2.57
CA HIS A 72 -3.08 -0.01 -4.01
C HIS A 72 -2.23 -1.23 -4.40
N VAL A 73 -1.86 -1.35 -5.66
CA VAL A 73 -0.86 -2.33 -6.12
C VAL A 73 0.54 -1.80 -5.80
N HIS A 74 1.11 -2.22 -4.68
CA HIS A 74 2.43 -1.78 -4.21
C HIS A 74 3.55 -2.14 -5.19
N ALA A 75 4.52 -1.25 -5.35
CA ALA A 75 5.66 -1.41 -6.24
C ALA A 75 7.01 -1.63 -5.51
N ASP A 76 7.02 -1.50 -4.19
CA ASP A 76 8.19 -1.46 -3.33
C ASP A 76 8.31 -2.66 -2.38
N HIS A 77 7.23 -3.39 -2.16
CA HIS A 77 7.20 -4.64 -1.39
C HIS A 77 6.19 -5.64 -1.95
N LEU A 78 6.36 -6.92 -1.57
CA LEU A 78 5.38 -7.96 -1.86
C LEU A 78 4.30 -7.95 -0.76
N THR A 79 3.02 -8.08 -1.15
CA THR A 79 1.93 -8.20 -0.17
C THR A 79 1.89 -9.57 0.49
N ALA A 80 1.67 -9.62 1.81
CA ALA A 80 1.43 -10.84 2.55
C ALA A 80 -0.05 -11.29 2.55
N ALA A 81 -0.95 -10.57 1.88
CA ALA A 81 -2.40 -10.78 1.99
C ALA A 81 -2.81 -12.25 1.81
N LYS A 82 -2.31 -12.92 0.78
CA LYS A 82 -2.68 -14.33 0.52
C LYS A 82 -2.11 -15.30 1.55
N TYR A 83 -0.88 -15.05 2.03
CA TYR A 83 -0.29 -15.85 3.09
C TYR A 83 -1.08 -15.68 4.41
N ILE A 84 -1.33 -14.45 4.82
CA ILE A 84 -2.11 -14.14 6.03
C ILE A 84 -3.52 -14.74 5.92
N GLN A 85 -4.21 -14.59 4.79
CA GLN A 85 -5.52 -15.22 4.56
C GLN A 85 -5.48 -16.74 4.80
N HIS A 86 -4.48 -17.42 4.23
CA HIS A 86 -4.32 -18.86 4.37
C HIS A 86 -4.11 -19.27 5.83
N ARG A 87 -3.25 -18.56 6.57
CA ARG A 87 -2.97 -18.81 7.98
C ARG A 87 -4.18 -18.52 8.88
N LEU A 88 -4.90 -17.44 8.61
CA LEU A 88 -6.11 -17.07 9.38
C LEU A 88 -7.24 -18.08 9.21
N VAL A 89 -7.42 -18.69 8.02
CA VAL A 89 -8.37 -19.80 7.86
C VAL A 89 -8.08 -20.93 8.85
N GLN A 90 -6.82 -21.23 9.10
CA GLN A 90 -6.40 -22.27 10.04
C GLN A 90 -6.57 -21.82 11.51
N MET A 91 -6.33 -20.54 11.80
CA MET A 91 -6.35 -20.00 13.16
C MET A 91 -7.77 -19.71 13.66
N GLN A 92 -8.61 -19.07 12.81
CA GLN A 92 -9.93 -18.58 13.21
C GLN A 92 -11.11 -19.35 12.60
N GLY A 93 -10.86 -20.31 11.69
CA GLY A 93 -11.90 -21.15 11.08
C GLY A 93 -12.76 -20.47 10.01
N SER A 94 -12.54 -19.18 9.75
CA SER A 94 -13.23 -18.40 8.71
C SER A 94 -12.21 -17.74 7.77
N LYS A 95 -12.62 -17.50 6.53
CA LYS A 95 -11.78 -16.88 5.52
C LYS A 95 -12.02 -15.38 5.48
N PRO A 96 -11.05 -14.51 5.86
CA PRO A 96 -11.16 -13.09 5.62
C PRO A 96 -11.07 -12.77 4.12
N ASP A 97 -11.81 -11.76 3.66
CA ASP A 97 -11.71 -11.30 2.28
C ASP A 97 -10.43 -10.47 2.06
N ILE A 98 -9.72 -10.72 0.97
CA ILE A 98 -8.68 -9.81 0.46
C ILE A 98 -9.37 -8.74 -0.38
N CYS A 99 -9.24 -7.48 0.02
CA CYS A 99 -9.98 -6.37 -0.54
C CYS A 99 -9.03 -5.30 -1.11
N ILE A 100 -9.43 -4.70 -2.23
CA ILE A 100 -8.73 -3.57 -2.87
C ILE A 100 -9.76 -2.73 -3.65
N GLY A 101 -9.37 -1.60 -4.22
CA GLY A 101 -10.21 -0.78 -5.11
C GLY A 101 -10.53 -1.48 -6.45
N LYS A 102 -11.73 -1.22 -6.99
CA LYS A 102 -12.16 -1.80 -8.28
C LYS A 102 -11.24 -1.46 -9.45
N ARG A 103 -10.49 -0.36 -9.36
CA ARG A 103 -9.54 0.07 -10.41
C ARG A 103 -8.31 -0.82 -10.50
N VAL A 104 -8.11 -1.75 -9.57
CA VAL A 104 -7.07 -2.77 -9.67
C VAL A 104 -7.12 -3.54 -10.98
N SER A 105 -8.30 -3.67 -11.60
CA SER A 105 -8.46 -4.31 -12.90
C SER A 105 -7.63 -3.65 -14.02
N GLU A 106 -7.45 -2.34 -13.96
CA GLU A 106 -6.63 -1.58 -14.91
C GLU A 106 -5.14 -1.84 -14.67
N ALA A 107 -4.70 -1.82 -13.40
CA ALA A 107 -3.34 -2.19 -13.00
C ALA A 107 -3.04 -3.65 -13.37
N GLN A 108 -3.98 -4.58 -13.11
CA GLN A 108 -3.86 -5.97 -13.51
C GLN A 108 -3.68 -6.13 -15.02
N ALA A 109 -4.51 -5.46 -15.84
CA ALA A 109 -4.41 -5.52 -17.28
C ALA A 109 -3.05 -4.98 -17.79
N THR A 110 -2.63 -3.83 -17.27
CA THR A 110 -1.37 -3.16 -17.65
C THR A 110 -0.16 -4.02 -17.29
N PHE A 111 -0.06 -4.46 -16.06
CA PHE A 111 1.12 -5.18 -15.59
C PHE A 111 1.11 -6.66 -15.99
N ALA A 112 -0.05 -7.29 -16.15
CA ALA A 112 -0.13 -8.62 -16.73
C ALA A 112 0.40 -8.64 -18.17
N ALA A 113 -0.01 -7.66 -18.99
CA ALA A 113 0.51 -7.51 -20.34
C ALA A 113 2.03 -7.24 -20.36
N ARG A 114 2.51 -6.32 -19.48
CA ARG A 114 3.94 -5.96 -19.39
C ARG A 114 4.83 -7.14 -19.07
N TYR A 115 4.40 -8.02 -18.16
CA TYR A 115 5.21 -9.12 -17.64
C TYR A 115 4.83 -10.50 -18.19
N GLY A 116 3.88 -10.57 -19.12
CA GLY A 116 3.39 -11.84 -19.67
C GLY A 116 2.72 -12.73 -18.60
N VAL A 117 2.04 -12.13 -17.64
CA VAL A 117 1.29 -12.85 -16.60
C VAL A 117 -0.02 -13.37 -17.18
N PRO A 118 -0.31 -14.69 -17.11
CA PRO A 118 -1.56 -15.24 -17.63
C PRO A 118 -2.79 -14.66 -16.90
N GLU A 119 -3.86 -14.41 -17.66
CA GLU A 119 -5.11 -13.85 -17.14
C GLU A 119 -5.70 -14.67 -15.98
N ASP A 120 -5.60 -15.99 -16.05
CA ASP A 120 -6.11 -16.90 -15.03
C ASP A 120 -5.31 -16.89 -13.72
N GLU A 121 -4.16 -16.23 -13.69
CA GLU A 121 -3.40 -15.97 -12.47
C GLU A 121 -3.83 -14.69 -11.75
N VAL A 122 -4.39 -13.71 -12.46
CA VAL A 122 -4.87 -12.44 -11.89
C VAL A 122 -6.39 -12.46 -11.65
N LYS A 123 -7.13 -13.22 -12.42
CA LYS A 123 -8.59 -13.36 -12.25
C LYS A 123 -8.95 -13.89 -10.86
N GLY A 124 -9.84 -13.16 -10.16
CA GLY A 124 -10.25 -13.53 -8.80
C GLY A 124 -9.09 -13.52 -7.79
N ALA A 125 -8.07 -12.69 -8.00
CA ALA A 125 -6.97 -12.50 -7.07
C ALA A 125 -7.43 -11.85 -5.76
N PHE A 126 -8.40 -10.97 -5.86
CA PHE A 126 -9.04 -10.29 -4.74
C PHE A 126 -10.47 -10.80 -4.56
N ASP A 127 -10.90 -10.95 -3.30
CA ASP A 127 -12.22 -11.46 -2.96
C ASP A 127 -13.29 -10.36 -3.03
N LYS A 128 -12.92 -9.11 -2.72
CA LYS A 128 -13.80 -7.94 -2.76
C LYS A 128 -13.11 -6.76 -3.45
N LEU A 129 -13.82 -6.14 -4.37
CA LEU A 129 -13.42 -4.88 -5.03
C LEU A 129 -14.33 -3.75 -4.52
N PHE A 130 -13.73 -2.75 -3.86
CA PHE A 130 -14.47 -1.61 -3.35
C PHE A 130 -14.76 -0.57 -4.43
N ASN A 131 -15.95 0.03 -4.34
CA ASN A 131 -16.28 1.27 -5.02
C ASN A 131 -15.77 2.48 -4.22
N ASP A 132 -15.69 3.63 -4.90
CA ASP A 132 -15.40 4.89 -4.24
C ASP A 132 -16.50 5.22 -3.23
N ASP A 133 -16.09 5.79 -2.10
CA ASP A 133 -16.96 6.17 -0.99
C ASP A 133 -17.82 5.02 -0.41
N GLU A 134 -17.51 3.77 -0.77
CA GLU A 134 -18.19 2.60 -0.21
C GLU A 134 -17.95 2.55 1.31
N VAL A 135 -19.00 2.22 2.04
CA VAL A 135 -18.97 2.06 3.50
C VAL A 135 -19.11 0.58 3.82
N PHE A 136 -18.26 0.09 4.72
CA PHE A 136 -18.33 -1.28 5.23
C PHE A 136 -18.25 -1.29 6.76
N LYS A 137 -18.68 -2.40 7.35
CA LYS A 137 -18.59 -2.59 8.81
C LYS A 137 -17.26 -3.21 9.22
N LEU A 138 -16.77 -2.77 10.38
CA LEU A 138 -15.70 -3.38 11.15
C LEU A 138 -16.24 -3.59 12.59
N GLY A 139 -16.80 -4.76 12.85
CA GLY A 139 -17.59 -4.96 14.07
C GLY A 139 -18.76 -3.97 14.14
N GLU A 140 -18.81 -3.15 15.19
CA GLU A 140 -19.78 -2.06 15.35
C GLU A 140 -19.31 -0.73 14.74
N LEU A 141 -18.03 -0.62 14.33
CA LEU A 141 -17.50 0.56 13.68
C LEU A 141 -17.89 0.59 12.20
N GLN A 142 -17.90 1.80 11.63
CA GLN A 142 -18.01 2.03 10.19
C GLN A 142 -16.66 2.42 9.64
N ALA A 143 -16.31 1.81 8.52
CA ALA A 143 -15.15 2.17 7.71
C ALA A 143 -15.62 2.73 6.37
N LYS A 144 -14.99 3.81 5.90
CA LYS A 144 -15.28 4.42 4.59
C LYS A 144 -14.06 4.32 3.69
N VAL A 145 -14.28 3.89 2.46
CA VAL A 145 -13.28 3.88 1.40
C VAL A 145 -13.15 5.28 0.80
N LEU A 146 -11.93 5.78 0.67
CA LEU A 146 -11.64 7.06 0.04
C LEU A 146 -10.84 6.81 -1.24
N HIS A 147 -11.32 7.26 -2.41
CA HIS A 147 -10.49 7.26 -3.61
C HIS A 147 -9.50 8.42 -3.53
N LEU A 148 -8.21 8.08 -3.56
CA LEU A 148 -7.07 9.00 -3.40
C LEU A 148 -6.05 8.79 -4.54
N PRO A 149 -6.45 9.02 -5.81
CA PRO A 149 -5.56 8.83 -6.95
C PRO A 149 -4.40 9.81 -6.95
N GLY A 150 -3.33 9.46 -7.63
CA GLY A 150 -2.17 10.32 -7.86
C GLY A 150 -0.85 9.59 -7.79
N HIS A 151 -0.54 8.89 -6.70
CA HIS A 151 0.59 7.95 -6.66
C HIS A 151 0.37 6.81 -7.67
N THR A 152 -0.77 6.17 -7.58
CA THR A 152 -1.32 5.28 -8.61
C THR A 152 -2.79 5.62 -8.87
N HIS A 153 -3.34 5.18 -10.02
CA HIS A 153 -4.73 5.44 -10.36
C HIS A 153 -5.71 4.62 -9.50
N ASP A 154 -5.32 3.43 -9.07
CA ASP A 154 -6.14 2.52 -8.26
C ASP A 154 -6.12 2.84 -6.76
N HIS A 155 -5.36 3.85 -6.34
CA HIS A 155 -5.06 4.13 -4.95
C HIS A 155 -6.30 4.48 -4.11
N LEU A 156 -6.42 3.82 -2.95
CA LEU A 156 -7.44 4.07 -1.94
C LEU A 156 -6.83 4.46 -0.60
N GLY A 157 -7.66 5.09 0.25
CA GLY A 157 -7.46 5.19 1.69
C GLY A 157 -8.66 4.61 2.43
N TYR A 158 -8.48 4.32 3.71
CA TYR A 158 -9.53 3.78 4.60
C TYR A 158 -9.72 4.69 5.80
N GLN A 159 -10.91 5.26 5.96
CA GLN A 159 -11.26 6.06 7.12
C GLN A 159 -12.05 5.21 8.13
N ILE A 160 -11.58 5.14 9.38
CA ILE A 160 -12.23 4.42 10.49
C ILE A 160 -12.20 5.32 11.72
N GLY A 161 -13.37 5.80 12.16
CA GLY A 161 -13.44 6.86 13.18
C GLY A 161 -12.74 8.13 12.74
N SER A 162 -11.90 8.71 13.57
CA SER A 162 -11.05 9.87 13.29
C SER A 162 -9.68 9.52 12.65
N ASN A 163 -9.55 8.32 12.11
CA ASN A 163 -8.28 7.81 11.58
C ASN A 163 -8.40 7.52 10.08
N VAL A 164 -7.44 7.98 9.28
CA VAL A 164 -7.36 7.74 7.84
C VAL A 164 -6.05 7.07 7.50
N PHE A 165 -6.10 5.84 7.00
CA PHE A 165 -4.97 5.09 6.47
C PHE A 165 -4.84 5.47 5.00
N CYS A 166 -3.92 6.36 4.69
CA CYS A 166 -3.86 7.01 3.37
C CYS A 166 -2.88 6.33 2.40
N GLY A 167 -2.24 5.21 2.78
CA GLY A 167 -1.20 4.58 1.97
C GLY A 167 -0.16 5.60 1.51
N ASP A 168 0.13 5.59 0.22
CA ASP A 168 1.14 6.44 -0.41
C ASP A 168 0.58 7.75 -1.01
N SER A 169 -0.55 8.24 -0.48
CA SER A 169 -1.04 9.57 -0.91
C SER A 169 -0.28 10.69 -0.23
N LEU A 170 0.04 10.55 1.06
CA LEU A 170 0.70 11.58 1.85
C LEU A 170 1.65 10.93 2.86
N PHE A 171 2.87 11.44 2.97
CA PHE A 171 3.85 11.02 3.96
C PHE A 171 3.96 12.04 5.09
N ASN A 172 4.76 11.73 6.13
CA ASN A 172 5.01 12.66 7.22
C ASN A 172 5.50 14.02 6.69
N ALA A 173 5.21 15.08 7.43
CA ALA A 173 5.43 16.46 6.97
C ALA A 173 6.88 16.76 6.55
N ASP A 174 7.85 16.12 7.19
CA ASP A 174 9.27 16.21 6.87
C ASP A 174 9.68 15.37 5.64
N VAL A 175 8.84 14.43 5.20
CA VAL A 175 9.01 13.63 3.98
C VAL A 175 8.24 14.23 2.81
N GLY A 176 6.95 14.52 3.00
CA GLY A 176 6.10 15.22 2.03
C GLY A 176 5.10 14.33 1.33
N SER A 177 5.33 13.98 0.07
CA SER A 177 4.40 13.18 -0.75
C SER A 177 5.08 12.04 -1.49
N ALA A 178 4.29 11.05 -1.92
CA ALA A 178 4.76 9.99 -2.81
C ALA A 178 5.08 10.52 -4.22
N ARG A 179 5.77 9.69 -4.99
CA ARG A 179 6.02 9.86 -6.43
C ARG A 179 4.76 9.58 -7.25
N CYS A 180 4.71 10.16 -8.47
CA CYS A 180 3.57 10.03 -9.37
C CYS A 180 3.95 9.52 -10.78
N ASP A 181 5.15 8.97 -10.95
CA ASP A 181 5.69 8.55 -12.24
C ASP A 181 5.43 7.07 -12.59
N PHE A 182 4.59 6.40 -11.80
CA PHE A 182 4.10 5.06 -12.16
C PHE A 182 3.06 5.14 -13.29
N PRO A 183 2.89 4.05 -14.07
CA PRO A 183 1.79 3.97 -15.03
C PRO A 183 0.44 4.25 -14.36
N GLY A 184 -0.24 5.31 -14.79
CA GLY A 184 -1.48 5.81 -14.19
C GLY A 184 -1.29 6.77 -13.02
N GLY A 185 -0.05 7.08 -12.62
CA GLY A 185 0.23 8.14 -11.65
C GLY A 185 0.02 9.54 -12.23
N ASN A 186 -0.36 10.50 -11.38
CA ASN A 186 -0.69 11.87 -11.79
C ASN A 186 -0.53 12.84 -10.63
N SER A 187 0.36 13.81 -10.77
CA SER A 187 0.64 14.81 -9.72
C SER A 187 -0.51 15.79 -9.48
N ASP A 188 -1.34 16.09 -10.50
CA ASP A 188 -2.56 16.89 -10.36
C ASP A 188 -3.61 16.17 -9.48
N GLU A 189 -3.78 14.87 -9.71
CA GLU A 189 -4.69 14.04 -8.92
C GLU A 189 -4.17 13.88 -7.49
N LEU A 190 -2.85 13.69 -7.30
CA LEU A 190 -2.25 13.61 -5.97
C LEU A 190 -2.49 14.89 -5.17
N TYR A 191 -2.31 16.06 -5.78
CA TYR A 191 -2.61 17.33 -5.14
C TYR A 191 -4.07 17.43 -4.68
N ASN A 192 -5.01 17.01 -5.52
CA ASN A 192 -6.43 17.02 -5.17
C ASN A 192 -6.74 16.01 -4.05
N SER A 193 -6.15 14.82 -4.10
CA SER A 193 -6.29 13.77 -3.07
C SER A 193 -5.77 14.23 -1.71
N VAL A 194 -4.61 14.88 -1.68
CA VAL A 194 -4.06 15.43 -0.43
C VAL A 194 -4.93 16.57 0.10
N ASN A 195 -5.41 17.48 -0.74
CA ASN A 195 -6.33 18.53 -0.28
C ASN A 195 -7.65 17.95 0.27
N LYS A 196 -8.14 16.83 -0.28
CA LYS A 196 -9.28 16.11 0.29
C LYS A 196 -8.97 15.60 1.71
N LEU A 197 -7.75 15.09 1.96
CA LEU A 197 -7.31 14.69 3.30
C LEU A 197 -7.16 15.89 4.24
N LEU A 198 -6.57 16.99 3.78
CA LEU A 198 -6.35 18.20 4.57
C LEU A 198 -7.64 19.02 4.82
N ALA A 199 -8.75 18.66 4.18
CA ALA A 199 -10.08 19.22 4.44
C ALA A 199 -10.83 18.50 5.57
N LEU A 200 -10.31 17.39 6.09
CA LEU A 200 -10.86 16.67 7.23
C LEU A 200 -10.66 17.50 8.52
N PRO A 201 -11.37 17.16 9.62
CA PRO A 201 -11.17 17.83 10.91
C PRO A 201 -9.70 17.81 11.35
N GLU A 202 -9.25 18.89 11.97
CA GLU A 202 -7.84 19.13 12.29
C GLU A 202 -7.21 18.08 13.23
N ASP A 203 -8.02 17.44 14.06
CA ASP A 203 -7.63 16.39 15.02
C ASP A 203 -7.60 14.99 14.41
N TYR A 204 -8.07 14.80 13.19
CA TYR A 204 -7.99 13.51 12.52
C TYR A 204 -6.53 13.11 12.29
N ARG A 205 -6.25 11.80 12.40
CA ARG A 205 -4.92 11.23 12.24
C ARG A 205 -4.79 10.63 10.85
N ILE A 206 -3.74 11.04 10.15
CA ILE A 206 -3.37 10.52 8.83
C ILE A 206 -2.23 9.53 9.03
N TRP A 207 -2.53 8.25 8.85
CA TRP A 207 -1.62 7.12 8.95
C TRP A 207 -1.03 6.83 7.57
N THR A 208 0.30 6.89 7.45
CA THR A 208 1.01 6.80 6.16
C THR A 208 1.37 5.36 5.78
N GLY A 209 1.54 5.07 4.48
CA GLY A 209 2.06 3.76 4.01
C GLY A 209 3.53 3.57 4.32
N HIS A 210 4.32 4.64 4.21
CA HIS A 210 5.78 4.61 4.43
C HIS A 210 6.25 5.73 5.33
N ASP A 211 7.45 5.52 5.90
CA ASP A 211 8.18 6.58 6.55
C ASP A 211 9.69 6.48 6.29
N TYR A 212 10.28 7.63 6.01
CA TYR A 212 11.70 7.77 5.69
C TYR A 212 12.30 8.86 6.59
N PRO A 213 12.61 8.53 7.88
CA PRO A 213 13.18 9.50 8.80
C PRO A 213 14.40 10.18 8.18
N PRO A 214 14.45 11.55 8.16
CA PRO A 214 15.52 12.25 7.47
C PRO A 214 16.92 12.05 8.09
N GLY A 215 16.99 11.62 9.36
CA GLY A 215 18.26 11.43 10.07
C GLY A 215 19.01 12.74 10.37
N GLY A 216 20.26 12.64 10.76
CA GLY A 216 21.09 13.80 11.09
C GLY A 216 20.51 14.64 12.23
N GLU A 217 20.28 15.93 11.97
CA GLU A 217 19.62 16.84 12.93
C GLU A 217 18.10 16.68 12.97
N GLY A 218 17.52 15.90 12.07
CA GLY A 218 16.09 15.60 12.00
C GLY A 218 15.69 14.39 12.82
N ARG A 219 14.45 13.95 12.61
CA ARG A 219 13.89 12.76 13.24
C ARG A 219 14.63 11.49 12.77
N THR A 220 14.95 10.60 13.71
CA THR A 220 15.61 9.30 13.43
C THR A 220 14.65 8.11 13.53
N GLU A 221 13.58 8.24 14.33
CA GLU A 221 12.60 7.17 14.53
C GLU A 221 11.44 7.28 13.55
N PRO A 222 10.93 6.15 13.04
CA PRO A 222 9.75 6.13 12.21
C PRO A 222 8.51 6.64 12.95
N LEU A 223 7.69 7.44 12.27
CA LEU A 223 6.45 8.01 12.79
C LEU A 223 5.26 7.48 11.98
N PRO A 224 4.28 6.81 12.60
CA PRO A 224 3.21 6.14 11.86
C PRO A 224 2.10 7.09 11.38
N TYR A 225 1.92 8.23 12.02
CA TYR A 225 0.87 9.20 11.67
C TYR A 225 1.25 10.63 12.08
N GLN A 226 0.56 11.57 11.48
CA GLN A 226 0.44 12.95 11.94
C GLN A 226 -1.01 13.40 11.84
N THR A 227 -1.39 14.43 12.62
CA THR A 227 -2.72 15.03 12.53
C THR A 227 -2.89 15.84 11.24
N VAL A 228 -4.14 16.05 10.83
CA VAL A 228 -4.45 16.95 9.71
C VAL A 228 -3.88 18.35 9.95
N ALA A 229 -3.97 18.86 11.18
CA ALA A 229 -3.39 20.16 11.54
C ALA A 229 -1.87 20.19 11.36
N GLU A 230 -1.14 19.15 11.79
CA GLU A 230 0.32 19.07 11.60
C GLU A 230 0.69 19.02 10.13
N GLN A 231 -0.01 18.21 9.34
CA GLN A 231 0.19 18.10 7.90
C GLN A 231 -0.09 19.45 7.18
N ALA A 232 -1.24 20.06 7.49
CA ALA A 232 -1.65 21.32 6.89
C ALA A 232 -0.68 22.49 7.18
N ASN A 233 -0.03 22.46 8.35
CA ASN A 233 0.88 23.52 8.76
C ASN A 233 2.33 23.28 8.34
N ALA A 234 2.79 22.03 8.35
CA ALA A 234 4.22 21.72 8.29
C ALA A 234 4.66 20.86 7.10
N ASN A 235 3.73 20.26 6.30
CA ASN A 235 4.14 19.44 5.18
C ASN A 235 4.99 20.27 4.19
N LYS A 236 6.22 19.81 3.95
CA LYS A 236 7.21 20.58 3.19
C LYS A 236 6.82 20.85 1.74
N HIS A 237 5.89 20.04 1.18
CA HIS A 237 5.50 20.14 -0.23
C HIS A 237 4.01 20.43 -0.43
N LEU A 238 3.16 20.08 0.56
CA LEU A 238 1.69 20.10 0.43
C LEU A 238 1.00 20.76 1.62
N LYS A 239 1.72 21.60 2.40
CA LYS A 239 1.06 22.39 3.44
C LYS A 239 -0.03 23.29 2.84
N LYS A 240 -1.00 23.68 3.66
CA LYS A 240 -2.09 24.56 3.25
C LYS A 240 -1.59 25.85 2.60
N GLY A 241 -2.14 26.15 1.42
CA GLY A 241 -1.79 27.37 0.67
C GLY A 241 -0.69 27.19 -0.38
N VAL A 242 -0.11 26.01 -0.53
CA VAL A 242 0.79 25.73 -1.66
C VAL A 242 -0.04 25.72 -2.95
N PRO A 243 0.33 26.54 -3.98
CA PRO A 243 -0.37 26.53 -5.25
C PRO A 243 -0.24 25.19 -5.97
N LYS A 244 -1.31 24.78 -6.66
CA LYS A 244 -1.35 23.49 -7.39
C LYS A 244 -0.23 23.42 -8.44
N ASP A 245 -0.08 24.44 -9.25
CA ASP A 245 0.89 24.46 -10.35
C ASP A 245 2.33 24.36 -9.84
N ASP A 246 2.63 24.97 -8.69
CA ASP A 246 3.96 24.89 -8.06
C ASP A 246 4.25 23.46 -7.58
N PHE A 247 3.27 22.82 -6.94
CA PHE A 247 3.41 21.42 -6.52
C PHE A 247 3.56 20.46 -7.71
N VAL A 248 2.69 20.59 -8.70
CA VAL A 248 2.71 19.74 -9.90
C VAL A 248 4.04 19.85 -10.62
N LYS A 249 4.51 21.07 -10.84
CA LYS A 249 5.81 21.30 -11.46
C LYS A 249 6.93 20.66 -10.66
N TRP A 250 6.99 20.95 -9.35
CA TRP A 250 8.00 20.37 -8.47
C TRP A 250 7.98 18.85 -8.46
N ARG A 251 6.78 18.24 -8.38
CA ARG A 251 6.63 16.78 -8.32
C ARG A 251 7.10 16.13 -9.62
N ASN A 252 6.71 16.66 -10.76
CA ASN A 252 7.12 16.16 -12.07
C ASN A 252 8.64 16.29 -12.29
N ASP A 253 9.22 17.45 -11.94
CA ASP A 253 10.67 17.66 -12.03
C ASP A 253 11.43 16.67 -11.12
N ARG A 254 10.94 16.46 -9.90
CA ARG A 254 11.55 15.52 -8.94
C ARG A 254 11.44 14.07 -9.38
N ASP A 255 10.30 13.68 -9.95
CA ASP A 255 10.04 12.30 -10.39
C ASP A 255 10.89 11.91 -11.60
N ALA A 256 11.17 12.85 -12.51
CA ALA A 256 12.01 12.62 -13.68
C ALA A 256 13.43 12.12 -13.34
N ASP A 257 13.93 12.46 -12.13
CA ASP A 257 15.26 12.08 -11.66
C ASP A 257 15.26 10.82 -10.77
N LEU A 258 14.08 10.21 -10.51
CA LEU A 258 13.99 9.05 -9.61
C LEU A 258 14.32 7.74 -10.34
N ALA A 259 15.15 6.93 -9.69
CA ALA A 259 15.33 5.54 -10.09
C ALA A 259 14.05 4.71 -9.81
N GLU A 260 13.85 3.65 -10.59
CA GLU A 260 12.80 2.67 -10.32
C GLU A 260 12.96 2.07 -8.91
N PRO A 261 11.85 1.79 -8.18
CA PRO A 261 11.90 1.07 -6.91
C PRO A 261 12.66 -0.26 -7.04
N LYS A 262 13.43 -0.62 -6.02
CA LYS A 262 14.30 -1.81 -6.06
C LYS A 262 13.54 -3.11 -6.34
N LEU A 263 12.31 -3.23 -5.85
CA LEU A 263 11.49 -4.44 -5.99
C LEU A 263 10.41 -4.32 -7.07
N LEU A 264 10.36 -3.22 -7.85
CA LEU A 264 9.30 -2.91 -8.81
C LEU A 264 8.83 -4.13 -9.62
N HIS A 265 9.76 -4.82 -10.27
CA HIS A 265 9.41 -5.89 -11.20
C HIS A 265 8.85 -7.14 -10.51
N TRP A 266 9.32 -7.45 -9.30
CA TRP A 266 8.80 -8.57 -8.50
C TRP A 266 7.49 -8.19 -7.82
N ALA A 267 7.46 -7.02 -7.19
CA ALA A 267 6.30 -6.55 -6.45
C ALA A 267 5.05 -6.43 -7.33
N LEU A 268 5.14 -5.73 -8.47
CA LEU A 268 4.00 -5.57 -9.37
C LEU A 268 3.42 -6.91 -9.83
N GLN A 269 4.27 -7.85 -10.27
CA GLN A 269 3.81 -9.17 -10.71
C GLN A 269 3.16 -9.98 -9.59
N PHE A 270 3.68 -9.87 -8.37
CA PHE A 270 3.17 -10.58 -7.22
C PHE A 270 1.86 -9.98 -6.72
N ASN A 271 1.82 -8.64 -6.64
CA ASN A 271 0.71 -7.91 -6.03
C ASN A 271 -0.53 -7.86 -6.93
N ILE A 272 -0.40 -7.83 -8.28
CA ILE A 272 -1.56 -8.00 -9.17
C ILE A 272 -2.20 -9.38 -9.05
N ARG A 273 -1.49 -10.38 -8.49
CA ARG A 273 -2.01 -11.71 -8.13
C ARG A 273 -2.63 -11.75 -6.73
N GLY A 274 -2.74 -10.60 -6.03
CA GLY A 274 -3.24 -10.53 -4.65
C GLY A 274 -2.38 -11.33 -3.66
N GLY A 275 -1.06 -11.38 -3.88
CA GLY A 275 -0.13 -12.13 -3.05
C GLY A 275 -0.08 -13.64 -3.33
N ARG A 276 -0.67 -14.11 -4.43
CA ARG A 276 -0.53 -15.51 -4.86
C ARG A 276 0.83 -15.73 -5.50
N LEU A 277 1.48 -16.85 -5.17
CA LEU A 277 2.68 -17.28 -5.87
C LEU A 277 2.35 -17.57 -7.35
N PRO A 278 3.26 -17.28 -8.30
CA PRO A 278 3.12 -17.70 -9.69
C PRO A 278 2.88 -19.21 -9.79
N LYS A 279 2.11 -19.64 -10.77
CA LYS A 279 1.96 -21.08 -11.07
C LYS A 279 3.32 -21.69 -11.39
N PRO A 280 3.57 -22.95 -10.99
CA PRO A 280 4.82 -23.60 -11.33
C PRO A 280 4.92 -23.83 -12.84
N SER A 281 6.12 -23.70 -13.37
CA SER A 281 6.46 -24.14 -14.73
C SER A 281 6.32 -25.67 -14.84
N ARG A 282 6.46 -26.19 -16.06
CA ARG A 282 6.51 -27.66 -16.27
C ARG A 282 7.65 -28.37 -15.53
N PHE A 283 8.64 -27.62 -15.04
CA PHE A 283 9.78 -28.12 -14.27
C PHE A 283 9.60 -27.93 -12.75
N GLY A 284 8.48 -27.34 -12.31
CA GLY A 284 8.17 -27.07 -10.91
C GLY A 284 8.64 -25.70 -10.41
N ASP A 285 9.42 -24.95 -11.18
CA ASP A 285 9.92 -23.63 -10.79
C ASP A 285 8.82 -22.56 -10.88
N ARG A 286 8.81 -21.63 -9.94
CA ARG A 286 7.96 -20.45 -9.97
C ARG A 286 8.76 -19.25 -10.48
N LEU A 287 8.35 -18.72 -11.62
CA LEU A 287 9.13 -17.74 -12.36
C LEU A 287 8.49 -16.35 -12.27
N MET A 288 9.34 -15.33 -12.20
CA MET A 288 8.99 -13.93 -12.38
C MET A 288 9.87 -13.34 -13.48
N HIS A 289 9.29 -12.47 -14.29
CA HIS A 289 9.96 -11.86 -15.44
C HIS A 289 10.58 -10.53 -15.05
N VAL A 290 11.86 -10.35 -15.29
CA VAL A 290 12.55 -9.08 -15.06
C VAL A 290 12.97 -8.53 -16.42
N PRO A 291 12.60 -7.28 -16.78
CA PRO A 291 13.00 -6.67 -18.04
C PRO A 291 14.51 -6.55 -18.16
N LEU A 292 15.04 -6.95 -19.30
CA LEU A 292 16.45 -6.79 -19.61
C LEU A 292 16.70 -5.38 -20.17
N LYS A 293 17.59 -4.63 -19.52
CA LYS A 293 18.08 -3.35 -20.05
C LYS A 293 19.28 -3.61 -20.95
N VAL A 294 19.15 -3.29 -22.24
CA VAL A 294 20.23 -3.46 -23.22
C VAL A 294 20.99 -2.14 -23.33
N ALA A 295 22.28 -2.16 -22.98
CA ALA A 295 23.18 -1.02 -23.10
C ALA A 295 24.27 -1.32 -24.13
N GLY A 296 24.66 -0.29 -24.90
CA GLY A 296 25.71 -0.36 -25.94
C GLY A 296 25.15 -0.47 -27.34
N GLU A 297 25.70 0.35 -28.26
CA GLU A 297 25.25 0.48 -29.64
C GLU A 297 25.28 -0.87 -30.42
N GLY A 298 26.30 -1.68 -30.19
CA GLY A 298 26.44 -2.98 -30.87
C GLY A 298 25.36 -3.99 -30.49
N LEU A 299 24.84 -3.96 -29.24
CA LEU A 299 23.74 -4.81 -28.83
C LEU A 299 22.38 -4.24 -29.25
N GLN A 300 22.23 -2.93 -29.28
CA GLN A 300 21.00 -2.27 -29.73
C GLN A 300 20.74 -2.55 -31.24
N SER A 301 21.80 -2.73 -32.03
CA SER A 301 21.65 -3.09 -33.45
C SER A 301 21.15 -4.52 -33.70
N MET A 302 21.01 -5.35 -32.65
CA MET A 302 20.46 -6.72 -32.73
C MET A 302 18.96 -6.78 -32.42
N LEU A 303 18.37 -5.66 -31.98
CA LEU A 303 16.94 -5.54 -31.67
C LEU A 303 16.17 -5.03 -32.91
#